data_bf28c625f57257fd80f2193dbfc63f73
#
_entry.id   bf28c625f57257fd80f2193dbfc63f73
#
_cell.length_a   1.000
_cell.length_b   1.000
_cell.length_c   1.000
_cell.angle_alpha   90.00
_cell.angle_beta   90.00
_cell.angle_gamma   90.00
#
_symmetry.space_group_name_H-M   'P 1'
#
loop_
_entity.id
_entity.type
_entity.pdbx_description
1 polymer ?
#
loop_
_entity_poly.entity_id
_entity_poly.type
_entity_poly.pdbx_seq_one_letter_code
_entity_poly.pdbx_strand_id
1 'polypeptide(L)'
;MSLSTAERERYRRHLALTEMGEAGQEKVKAARVLIVGAGGLGSPAALYLAAAGCGTLGLLDCDRVDLSNLQRQVLFDSTRLGQAKAEAGRERLAALNPDIRVIAHAIELRAANVREVFGQYDLVLDGTDRLATRYLINDACVILHRPLVSAAIHRFEGHLMTYVPERGPCYRCVFPHAVDGMVANCAEAGVLGVLPGVLGTLQATEAIKLITGIGEPLSGRLLTYDALEMRFMEFRVTRRRDCAVCGDTPTITEPKDMQRQTTPEGVRRLTVAELHELLQRGEKPLLVDVREDAEWAAGHLPGALHIPLGELPQRLQEIPSQSHAVFICRSGGRSMAACQMALRANIRSPANLEGGLLAWAGTIDPSLRVL
;
A
#
# COMPACT_ATOMS: atom_id res chain seq x y z
N MET A 1 28.17 17.58 8.53
CA MET A 1 28.68 17.96 7.18
C MET A 1 28.25 19.38 6.94
N SER A 2 29.20 20.30 6.76
CA SER A 2 28.86 21.72 6.53
C SER A 2 28.18 21.93 5.17
N LEU A 3 27.34 22.95 5.09
CA LEU A 3 26.66 23.33 3.84
C LEU A 3 27.64 24.15 2.95
N SER A 4 27.66 23.90 1.66
CA SER A 4 28.32 24.71 0.66
C SER A 4 27.57 26.03 0.47
N THR A 5 28.21 27.00 -0.21
CA THR A 5 27.55 28.27 -0.56
C THR A 5 26.32 28.07 -1.43
N ALA A 6 26.38 27.15 -2.40
CA ALA A 6 25.25 26.81 -3.27
C ALA A 6 24.09 26.18 -2.48
N GLU A 7 24.41 25.29 -1.56
CA GLU A 7 23.40 24.65 -0.68
C GLU A 7 22.75 25.69 0.26
N ARG A 8 23.52 26.65 0.80
CA ARG A 8 22.97 27.76 1.60
C ARG A 8 21.98 28.59 0.79
N GLU A 9 22.27 28.88 -0.45
CA GLU A 9 21.35 29.62 -1.32
C GLU A 9 20.11 28.76 -1.66
N ARG A 10 20.31 27.48 -2.00
CA ARG A 10 19.20 26.55 -2.28
C ARG A 10 18.24 26.39 -1.09
N TYR A 11 18.78 26.24 0.11
CA TYR A 11 17.99 25.98 1.32
C TYR A 11 17.74 27.26 2.15
N ARG A 12 17.96 28.43 1.61
CA ARG A 12 17.84 29.72 2.33
C ARG A 12 16.51 29.85 3.09
N ARG A 13 15.40 29.32 2.54
CA ARG A 13 14.08 29.36 3.19
C ARG A 13 13.99 28.46 4.41
N HIS A 14 14.63 27.30 4.39
CA HIS A 14 14.77 26.43 5.56
C HIS A 14 15.67 27.07 6.62
N LEU A 15 16.78 27.65 6.20
CA LEU A 15 17.74 28.31 7.11
C LEU A 15 17.16 29.54 7.83
N ALA A 16 16.14 30.17 7.26
CA ALA A 16 15.41 31.27 7.86
C ALA A 16 14.43 30.86 8.98
N LEU A 17 14.10 29.57 9.11
CA LEU A 17 13.27 29.06 10.17
C LEU A 17 14.12 28.86 11.42
N THR A 18 13.78 29.54 12.53
CA THR A 18 14.55 29.47 13.78
C THR A 18 14.72 28.05 14.31
N GLU A 19 13.67 27.23 14.21
CA GLU A 19 13.65 25.83 14.68
C GLU A 19 14.47 24.91 13.79
N MET A 20 14.61 25.22 12.52
CA MET A 20 15.36 24.45 11.53
C MET A 20 16.83 24.90 11.50
N GLY A 21 17.06 26.13 11.11
CA GLY A 21 18.37 26.76 11.00
C GLY A 21 19.39 25.96 10.19
N GLU A 22 20.65 26.27 10.37
CA GLU A 22 21.75 25.52 9.74
C GLU A 22 21.91 24.13 10.30
N ALA A 23 21.78 23.97 11.62
CA ALA A 23 21.91 22.68 12.29
C ALA A 23 20.85 21.66 11.84
N GLY A 24 19.61 22.10 11.65
CA GLY A 24 18.53 21.25 11.11
C GLY A 24 18.81 20.84 9.67
N GLN A 25 19.25 21.78 8.81
CA GLN A 25 19.58 21.49 7.43
C GLN A 25 20.78 20.55 7.29
N GLU A 26 21.79 20.66 8.14
CA GLU A 26 22.93 19.72 8.19
C GLU A 26 22.48 18.32 8.58
N LYS A 27 21.49 18.16 9.48
CA LYS A 27 20.87 16.86 9.80
C LYS A 27 20.17 16.27 8.58
N VAL A 28 19.40 17.09 7.84
CA VAL A 28 18.74 16.66 6.60
C VAL A 28 19.76 16.20 5.57
N LYS A 29 20.84 16.96 5.39
CA LYS A 29 21.97 16.61 4.50
C LYS A 29 22.66 15.30 4.90
N ALA A 30 22.73 14.98 6.18
CA ALA A 30 23.36 13.76 6.67
C ALA A 30 22.44 12.54 6.60
N ALA A 31 21.12 12.74 6.51
CA ALA A 31 20.12 11.68 6.61
C ALA A 31 20.11 10.76 5.39
N ARG A 32 19.78 9.50 5.65
CA ARG A 32 19.57 8.45 4.65
C ARG A 32 18.14 7.92 4.78
N VAL A 33 17.29 8.21 3.81
CA VAL A 33 15.87 7.88 3.83
C VAL A 33 15.55 6.89 2.72
N LEU A 34 14.89 5.79 3.06
CA LEU A 34 14.36 4.83 2.10
C LEU A 34 12.88 5.09 1.86
N ILE A 35 12.49 5.18 0.60
CA ILE A 35 11.09 5.24 0.18
C ILE A 35 10.77 3.91 -0.49
N VAL A 36 9.90 3.12 0.12
CA VAL A 36 9.41 1.85 -0.43
C VAL A 36 8.10 2.12 -1.16
N GLY A 37 8.13 1.93 -2.47
CA GLY A 37 7.04 2.29 -3.40
C GLY A 37 7.20 3.72 -3.94
N ALA A 38 7.59 3.86 -5.21
CA ALA A 38 7.67 5.13 -5.94
C ALA A 38 6.33 5.52 -6.60
N GLY A 39 5.22 4.96 -6.09
CA GLY A 39 3.86 5.19 -6.58
C GLY A 39 3.28 6.54 -6.20
N GLY A 40 1.96 6.60 -6.03
CA GLY A 40 1.24 7.85 -5.74
C GLY A 40 1.70 8.55 -4.45
N LEU A 41 1.93 7.80 -3.37
CA LEU A 41 2.43 8.32 -2.08
C LEU A 41 3.93 8.64 -2.14
N GLY A 42 4.73 7.70 -2.65
CA GLY A 42 6.17 7.87 -2.70
C GLY A 42 6.64 8.96 -3.66
N SER A 43 5.91 9.24 -4.74
CA SER A 43 6.24 10.29 -5.71
C SER A 43 6.37 11.67 -5.07
N PRO A 44 5.34 12.24 -4.43
CA PRO A 44 5.45 13.54 -3.77
C PRO A 44 6.41 13.49 -2.59
N ALA A 45 6.45 12.43 -1.79
CA ALA A 45 7.40 12.30 -0.69
C ALA A 45 8.86 12.41 -1.19
N ALA A 46 9.20 11.68 -2.26
CA ALA A 46 10.53 11.71 -2.86
C ALA A 46 10.91 13.11 -3.40
N LEU A 47 9.99 13.77 -4.12
CA LEU A 47 10.20 15.10 -4.66
C LEU A 47 10.50 16.13 -3.55
N TYR A 48 9.71 16.15 -2.48
CA TYR A 48 9.90 17.10 -1.40
C TYR A 48 11.14 16.81 -0.54
N LEU A 49 11.46 15.54 -0.28
CA LEU A 49 12.68 15.18 0.44
C LEU A 49 13.94 15.49 -0.40
N ALA A 50 13.90 15.27 -1.72
CA ALA A 50 14.98 15.67 -2.62
C ALA A 50 15.15 17.19 -2.66
N ALA A 51 14.06 17.95 -2.82
CA ALA A 51 14.08 19.40 -2.82
C ALA A 51 14.56 19.97 -1.47
N ALA A 52 14.23 19.31 -0.36
CA ALA A 52 14.71 19.68 0.98
C ALA A 52 16.19 19.36 1.22
N GLY A 53 16.83 18.59 0.34
CA GLY A 53 18.26 18.27 0.45
C GLY A 53 18.56 17.08 1.37
N CYS A 54 17.64 16.09 1.44
CA CYS A 54 17.93 14.84 2.11
C CYS A 54 19.13 14.15 1.44
N GLY A 55 20.23 14.00 2.17
CA GLY A 55 21.52 13.68 1.56
C GLY A 55 21.59 12.37 0.82
N THR A 56 20.84 11.34 1.28
CA THR A 56 20.71 10.09 0.54
C THR A 56 19.25 9.65 0.52
N LEU A 57 18.70 9.44 -0.68
CA LEU A 57 17.37 8.88 -0.90
C LEU A 57 17.49 7.53 -1.59
N GLY A 58 16.95 6.46 -0.97
CA GLY A 58 16.71 5.19 -1.63
C GLY A 58 15.30 5.17 -2.20
N LEU A 59 15.14 4.76 -3.46
CA LEU A 59 13.86 4.48 -4.08
C LEU A 59 13.77 2.98 -4.35
N LEU A 60 12.85 2.29 -3.69
CA LEU A 60 12.62 0.87 -3.88
C LEU A 60 11.26 0.67 -4.57
N ASP A 61 11.30 0.20 -5.80
CA ASP A 61 10.09 -0.14 -6.58
C ASP A 61 10.46 -1.13 -7.69
N CYS A 62 9.72 -2.21 -7.82
CA CYS A 62 9.95 -3.25 -8.84
C CYS A 62 9.12 -3.05 -10.12
N ASP A 63 8.20 -2.09 -10.13
CA ASP A 63 7.29 -1.87 -11.25
C ASP A 63 7.91 -0.99 -12.35
N ARG A 64 7.19 -0.94 -13.47
CA ARG A 64 7.47 -0.02 -14.58
C ARG A 64 6.46 1.12 -14.61
N VAL A 65 6.86 2.23 -15.19
CA VAL A 65 5.98 3.38 -15.41
C VAL A 65 4.91 3.01 -16.43
N ASP A 66 3.64 3.19 -16.06
CA ASP A 66 2.48 2.91 -16.89
C ASP A 66 1.61 4.17 -17.05
N LEU A 67 0.95 4.31 -18.19
CA LEU A 67 0.10 5.47 -18.50
C LEU A 67 -0.99 5.70 -17.44
N SER A 68 -1.61 4.63 -16.96
CA SER A 68 -2.65 4.68 -15.91
C SER A 68 -2.13 5.18 -14.57
N ASN A 69 -0.82 5.24 -14.38
CA ASN A 69 -0.18 5.71 -13.16
C ASN A 69 -0.02 7.24 -13.14
N LEU A 70 0.14 7.88 -14.31
CA LEU A 70 0.57 9.28 -14.43
C LEU A 70 -0.42 10.28 -13.83
N GLN A 71 -1.69 9.91 -13.68
CA GLN A 71 -2.70 10.76 -13.05
C GLN A 71 -2.45 11.02 -11.54
N ARG A 72 -1.51 10.26 -10.89
CA ARG A 72 -1.19 10.40 -9.47
C ARG A 72 0.29 10.20 -9.13
N GLN A 73 1.09 9.62 -10.01
CA GLN A 73 2.52 9.35 -9.79
C GLN A 73 3.36 10.47 -10.44
N VAL A 74 3.29 11.65 -9.83
CA VAL A 74 3.84 12.91 -10.36
C VAL A 74 5.39 12.98 -10.44
N LEU A 75 6.08 11.94 -9.99
CA LEU A 75 7.52 11.75 -10.17
C LEU A 75 7.87 11.45 -11.64
N PHE A 76 6.91 10.92 -12.40
CA PHE A 76 7.09 10.44 -13.77
C PHE A 76 6.29 11.28 -14.76
N ASP A 77 6.70 11.21 -16.01
CA ASP A 77 6.02 11.80 -17.17
C ASP A 77 5.88 10.77 -18.31
N SER A 78 5.19 11.17 -19.39
CA SER A 78 4.90 10.28 -20.52
C SER A 78 6.15 9.82 -21.29
N THR A 79 7.29 10.52 -21.17
CA THR A 79 8.55 10.13 -21.81
C THR A 79 9.22 8.93 -21.14
N ARG A 80 8.75 8.56 -19.92
CA ARG A 80 9.29 7.49 -19.09
C ARG A 80 8.48 6.19 -19.16
N LEU A 81 7.45 6.13 -20.00
CA LEU A 81 6.61 4.93 -20.12
C LEU A 81 7.47 3.68 -20.41
N GLY A 82 7.20 2.61 -19.65
CA GLY A 82 7.92 1.33 -19.73
C GLY A 82 9.27 1.28 -19.02
N GLN A 83 9.80 2.40 -18.52
CA GLN A 83 11.03 2.41 -17.69
C GLN A 83 10.77 1.87 -16.29
N ALA A 84 11.79 1.30 -15.64
CA ALA A 84 11.71 0.92 -14.24
C ALA A 84 11.48 2.16 -13.37
N LYS A 85 10.47 2.14 -12.48
CA LYS A 85 10.10 3.30 -11.66
C LYS A 85 11.25 3.81 -10.80
N ALA A 86 12.00 2.90 -10.17
CA ALA A 86 13.13 3.28 -9.31
C ALA A 86 14.20 4.05 -10.10
N GLU A 87 14.54 3.61 -11.32
CA GLU A 87 15.55 4.27 -12.17
C GLU A 87 15.04 5.60 -12.72
N ALA A 88 13.82 5.64 -13.26
CA ALA A 88 13.21 6.87 -13.75
C ALA A 88 13.10 7.93 -12.64
N GLY A 89 12.72 7.49 -11.44
CA GLY A 89 12.68 8.36 -10.24
C GLY A 89 14.05 8.87 -9.85
N ARG A 90 15.08 8.01 -9.83
CA ARG A 90 16.48 8.43 -9.56
C ARG A 90 16.93 9.55 -10.50
N GLU A 91 16.71 9.40 -11.80
CA GLU A 91 17.08 10.42 -12.78
C GLU A 91 16.33 11.74 -12.55
N ARG A 92 15.03 11.67 -12.29
CA ARG A 92 14.20 12.85 -12.02
C ARG A 92 14.64 13.60 -10.78
N LEU A 93 14.94 12.88 -9.69
CA LEU A 93 15.36 13.49 -8.41
C LEU A 93 16.79 14.05 -8.50
N ALA A 94 17.71 13.39 -9.20
CA ALA A 94 19.04 13.92 -9.46
C ALA A 94 19.02 15.21 -10.30
N ALA A 95 18.09 15.30 -11.26
CA ALA A 95 17.87 16.54 -12.02
C ALA A 95 17.24 17.65 -11.17
N LEU A 96 16.38 17.31 -10.19
CA LEU A 96 15.78 18.28 -9.27
C LEU A 96 16.82 18.84 -8.28
N ASN A 97 17.65 17.96 -7.73
CA ASN A 97 18.68 18.35 -6.77
C ASN A 97 19.96 17.50 -6.99
N PRO A 98 20.97 18.05 -7.68
CA PRO A 98 22.22 17.35 -7.96
C PRO A 98 23.13 17.18 -6.74
N ASP A 99 22.83 17.87 -5.62
CA ASP A 99 23.65 17.85 -4.41
C ASP A 99 23.33 16.66 -3.50
N ILE A 100 22.32 15.84 -3.84
CA ILE A 100 21.93 14.64 -3.10
C ILE A 100 22.31 13.36 -3.84
N ARG A 101 22.43 12.27 -3.08
CA ARG A 101 22.63 10.93 -3.62
C ARG A 101 21.28 10.19 -3.72
N VAL A 102 20.89 9.76 -4.92
CA VAL A 102 19.72 8.92 -5.12
C VAL A 102 20.13 7.51 -5.53
N ILE A 103 19.66 6.50 -4.81
CA ILE A 103 19.94 5.08 -5.03
C ILE A 103 18.65 4.40 -5.49
N ALA A 104 18.66 3.82 -6.69
CA ALA A 104 17.55 3.06 -7.21
C ALA A 104 17.68 1.58 -6.81
N HIS A 105 16.61 1.04 -6.22
CA HIS A 105 16.46 -0.39 -5.94
C HIS A 105 15.30 -0.92 -6.79
N ALA A 106 15.58 -1.32 -8.02
CA ALA A 106 14.61 -1.89 -8.94
C ALA A 106 14.34 -3.38 -8.62
N ILE A 107 13.95 -3.65 -7.39
CA ILE A 107 13.73 -5.00 -6.85
C ILE A 107 12.41 -5.08 -6.09
N GLU A 108 11.87 -6.28 -5.98
CA GLU A 108 10.77 -6.56 -5.07
C GLU A 108 11.31 -6.69 -3.62
N LEU A 109 10.66 -5.99 -2.68
CA LEU A 109 10.99 -6.15 -1.26
C LEU A 109 10.47 -7.50 -0.76
N ARG A 110 11.36 -8.28 -0.16
CA ARG A 110 11.08 -9.61 0.41
C ARG A 110 11.78 -9.78 1.75
N ALA A 111 11.36 -10.73 2.55
CA ALA A 111 12.02 -11.07 3.82
C ALA A 111 13.51 -11.37 3.62
N ALA A 112 13.88 -11.96 2.49
CA ALA A 112 15.27 -12.31 2.18
C ALA A 112 16.22 -11.11 1.99
N ASN A 113 15.69 -9.93 1.54
CA ASN A 113 16.51 -8.76 1.22
C ASN A 113 16.26 -7.55 2.13
N VAL A 114 15.19 -7.56 2.91
CA VAL A 114 14.76 -6.39 3.70
C VAL A 114 15.82 -5.93 4.71
N ARG A 115 16.53 -6.87 5.35
CA ARG A 115 17.59 -6.53 6.33
C ARG A 115 18.75 -5.79 5.69
N GLU A 116 19.22 -6.28 4.54
CA GLU A 116 20.31 -5.68 3.78
C GLU A 116 19.93 -4.27 3.29
N VAL A 117 18.75 -4.13 2.70
CA VAL A 117 18.28 -2.84 2.18
C VAL A 117 18.06 -1.84 3.32
N PHE A 118 17.29 -2.21 4.35
CA PHE A 118 16.96 -1.27 5.45
C PHE A 118 18.16 -0.91 6.31
N GLY A 119 19.16 -1.78 6.40
CA GLY A 119 20.41 -1.52 7.11
C GLY A 119 21.19 -0.32 6.58
N GLN A 120 20.96 0.08 5.32
CA GLN A 120 21.62 1.21 4.66
C GLN A 120 20.97 2.57 4.98
N TYR A 121 19.80 2.59 5.63
CA TYR A 121 18.98 3.79 5.82
C TYR A 121 18.65 4.00 7.31
N ASP A 122 18.43 5.28 7.66
CA ASP A 122 18.14 5.71 9.02
C ASP A 122 16.62 5.79 9.27
N LEU A 123 15.82 5.96 8.21
CA LEU A 123 14.38 6.14 8.23
C LEU A 123 13.75 5.48 7.00
N VAL A 124 12.57 4.90 7.18
CA VAL A 124 11.79 4.27 6.10
C VAL A 124 10.45 4.97 5.93
N LEU A 125 10.07 5.26 4.68
CA LEU A 125 8.74 5.69 4.29
C LEU A 125 8.04 4.54 3.55
N ASP A 126 6.83 4.21 3.99
CA ASP A 126 5.97 3.24 3.31
C ASP A 126 4.99 3.98 2.39
N GLY A 127 5.25 3.90 1.09
CA GLY A 127 4.39 4.40 0.02
C GLY A 127 3.72 3.27 -0.78
N THR A 128 3.67 2.05 -0.24
CA THR A 128 3.13 0.86 -0.93
C THR A 128 1.60 0.78 -0.85
N ASP A 129 1.01 0.12 -1.82
CA ASP A 129 -0.43 -0.17 -1.89
C ASP A 129 -0.77 -1.63 -1.55
N ARG A 130 0.24 -2.48 -1.33
CA ARG A 130 0.08 -3.90 -0.99
C ARG A 130 0.15 -4.11 0.51
N LEU A 131 -0.90 -4.65 1.08
CA LEU A 131 -1.01 -4.89 2.51
C LEU A 131 0.11 -5.82 3.02
N ALA A 132 0.42 -6.90 2.30
CA ALA A 132 1.50 -7.82 2.64
C ALA A 132 2.87 -7.12 2.74
N THR A 133 3.19 -6.26 1.79
CA THR A 133 4.44 -5.48 1.79
C THR A 133 4.47 -4.50 2.96
N ARG A 134 3.36 -3.87 3.30
CA ARG A 134 3.24 -2.94 4.44
C ARG A 134 3.53 -3.63 5.77
N TYR A 135 3.02 -4.84 5.98
CA TYR A 135 3.33 -5.62 7.17
C TYR A 135 4.80 -6.04 7.23
N LEU A 136 5.39 -6.45 6.10
CA LEU A 136 6.82 -6.75 6.02
C LEU A 136 7.67 -5.52 6.37
N ILE A 137 7.33 -4.34 5.84
CA ILE A 137 8.01 -3.07 6.15
C ILE A 137 7.91 -2.77 7.65
N ASN A 138 6.69 -2.82 8.22
CA ASN A 138 6.48 -2.57 9.64
C ASN A 138 7.31 -3.52 10.50
N ASP A 139 7.23 -4.83 10.25
CA ASP A 139 7.93 -5.83 11.05
C ASP A 139 9.44 -5.64 10.97
N ALA A 140 9.96 -5.39 9.76
CA ALA A 140 11.37 -5.10 9.57
C ALA A 140 11.81 -3.82 10.30
N CYS A 141 11.03 -2.74 10.24
CA CYS A 141 11.34 -1.50 10.96
C CYS A 141 11.36 -1.69 12.47
N VAL A 142 10.41 -2.46 13.03
CA VAL A 142 10.38 -2.77 14.46
C VAL A 142 11.62 -3.60 14.87
N ILE A 143 11.91 -4.68 14.14
CA ILE A 143 12.99 -5.61 14.44
C ILE A 143 14.37 -4.94 14.26
N LEU A 144 14.50 -4.06 13.28
CA LEU A 144 15.76 -3.35 12.99
C LEU A 144 15.87 -1.99 13.71
N HIS A 145 14.93 -1.67 14.60
CA HIS A 145 14.86 -0.39 15.31
C HIS A 145 14.97 0.82 14.37
N ARG A 146 14.21 0.80 13.25
CA ARG A 146 14.14 1.90 12.29
C ARG A 146 12.81 2.64 12.44
N PRO A 147 12.81 3.98 12.49
CA PRO A 147 11.59 4.75 12.39
C PRO A 147 10.87 4.47 11.07
N LEU A 148 9.54 4.49 11.09
CA LEU A 148 8.70 4.28 9.91
C LEU A 148 7.63 5.35 9.83
N VAL A 149 7.48 5.97 8.65
CA VAL A 149 6.34 6.81 8.33
C VAL A 149 5.46 6.05 7.33
N SER A 150 4.31 5.58 7.78
CA SER A 150 3.39 4.78 6.95
C SER A 150 2.14 5.56 6.60
N ALA A 151 1.80 5.60 5.30
CA ALA A 151 0.55 6.14 4.82
C ALA A 151 -0.21 5.12 3.97
N ALA A 152 -1.53 5.23 3.97
CA ALA A 152 -2.39 4.46 3.09
C ALA A 152 -3.54 5.33 2.59
N ILE A 153 -4.03 4.98 1.41
CA ILE A 153 -5.13 5.68 0.74
C ILE A 153 -6.14 4.66 0.20
N HIS A 154 -7.39 5.05 0.22
CA HIS A 154 -8.47 4.27 -0.37
C HIS A 154 -9.58 5.22 -0.85
N ARG A 155 -9.89 5.20 -2.14
CA ARG A 155 -10.91 6.06 -2.78
C ARG A 155 -10.67 7.56 -2.51
N PHE A 156 -11.34 8.13 -1.52
CA PHE A 156 -11.28 9.54 -1.12
C PHE A 156 -10.66 9.74 0.26
N GLU A 157 -10.29 8.67 0.93
CA GLU A 157 -9.78 8.71 2.30
C GLU A 157 -8.33 8.23 2.36
N GLY A 158 -7.62 8.71 3.37
CA GLY A 158 -6.29 8.21 3.66
C GLY A 158 -5.92 8.35 5.12
N HIS A 159 -4.87 7.64 5.51
CA HIS A 159 -4.34 7.75 6.86
C HIS A 159 -2.82 7.78 6.87
N LEU A 160 -2.28 8.35 7.93
CA LEU A 160 -0.86 8.51 8.18
C LEU A 160 -0.56 8.19 9.64
N MET A 161 0.52 7.47 9.89
CA MET A 161 1.06 7.24 11.22
C MET A 161 2.57 7.16 11.19
N THR A 162 3.18 7.44 12.35
CA THR A 162 4.64 7.36 12.52
C THR A 162 4.96 6.38 13.64
N TYR A 163 5.80 5.38 13.34
CA TYR A 163 6.41 4.52 14.33
C TYR A 163 7.79 5.05 14.69
N VAL A 164 8.01 5.26 15.98
CA VAL A 164 9.33 5.57 16.55
C VAL A 164 9.73 4.41 17.45
N PRO A 165 10.92 3.81 17.27
CA PRO A 165 11.38 2.72 18.12
C PRO A 165 11.24 3.08 19.61
N GLU A 166 10.75 2.13 20.39
CA GLU A 166 10.56 2.22 21.85
C GLU A 166 9.57 3.27 22.35
N ARG A 167 9.04 4.13 21.49
CA ARG A 167 8.17 5.27 21.89
C ARG A 167 6.72 5.16 21.46
N GLY A 168 6.36 4.27 20.57
CA GLY A 168 5.01 4.30 20.02
C GLY A 168 4.50 2.96 19.53
N PRO A 169 3.21 2.92 19.19
CA PRO A 169 2.61 1.78 18.56
C PRO A 169 3.20 1.58 17.15
N CYS A 170 3.39 0.34 16.77
CA CYS A 170 3.70 -0.02 15.39
C CYS A 170 2.40 -0.21 14.58
N TYR A 171 2.51 -0.42 13.27
CA TYR A 171 1.36 -0.63 12.39
C TYR A 171 0.46 -1.78 12.86
N ARG A 172 1.04 -2.89 13.36
CA ARG A 172 0.27 -4.02 13.92
C ARG A 172 -0.46 -3.72 15.21
N CYS A 173 -0.10 -2.67 15.95
CA CYS A 173 -0.88 -2.25 17.12
C CYS A 173 -2.23 -1.65 16.70
N VAL A 174 -2.25 -0.94 15.58
CA VAL A 174 -3.44 -0.29 15.04
C VAL A 174 -4.24 -1.28 14.17
N PHE A 175 -3.54 -2.03 13.33
CA PHE A 175 -4.10 -3.01 12.39
C PHE A 175 -3.54 -4.41 12.68
N PRO A 176 -4.07 -5.12 13.70
CA PRO A 176 -3.48 -6.39 14.16
C PRO A 176 -3.64 -7.55 13.18
N HIS A 177 -4.70 -7.51 12.36
CA HIS A 177 -5.05 -8.58 11.44
C HIS A 177 -4.98 -8.07 10.01
N ALA A 178 -4.03 -8.62 9.25
CA ALA A 178 -4.04 -8.46 7.81
C ALA A 178 -5.04 -9.46 7.22
N VAL A 179 -6.09 -8.97 6.63
CA VAL A 179 -6.96 -9.80 5.79
C VAL A 179 -6.78 -9.33 4.36
N ASP A 180 -5.90 -10.03 3.63
CA ASP A 180 -5.73 -9.80 2.19
C ASP A 180 -7.09 -9.98 1.51
N GLY A 181 -7.49 -8.98 0.71
CA GLY A 181 -8.75 -9.00 -0.03
C GLY A 181 -9.93 -8.33 0.69
N MET A 182 -9.85 -7.97 1.99
CA MET A 182 -10.90 -7.16 2.62
C MET A 182 -10.87 -5.69 2.20
N VAL A 183 -9.72 -5.19 1.76
CA VAL A 183 -9.60 -3.83 1.21
C VAL A 183 -9.16 -3.96 -0.24
N ALA A 184 -10.03 -3.56 -1.16
CA ALA A 184 -9.66 -3.45 -2.56
C ALA A 184 -8.44 -2.53 -2.68
N ASN A 185 -7.44 -2.93 -3.46
CA ASN A 185 -6.29 -2.06 -3.70
C ASN A 185 -6.69 -0.83 -4.53
N CYS A 186 -5.82 0.18 -4.60
CA CYS A 186 -6.10 1.42 -5.33
C CYS A 186 -6.41 1.20 -6.81
N ALA A 187 -5.93 0.11 -7.41
CA ALA A 187 -6.21 -0.24 -8.80
C ALA A 187 -7.63 -0.79 -8.99
N GLU A 188 -8.20 -1.38 -7.94
CA GLU A 188 -9.55 -1.97 -7.96
C GLU A 188 -10.62 -0.99 -7.48
N ALA A 189 -10.34 -0.23 -6.41
CA ALA A 189 -11.31 0.68 -5.81
C ALA A 189 -11.32 2.08 -6.44
N GLY A 190 -10.30 2.41 -7.24
CA GLY A 190 -10.05 3.77 -7.68
C GLY A 190 -9.46 4.65 -6.58
N VAL A 191 -8.89 5.78 -6.97
CA VAL A 191 -8.34 6.78 -6.04
C VAL A 191 -8.36 8.17 -6.68
N LEU A 192 -8.76 9.17 -5.91
CA LEU A 192 -8.66 10.56 -6.31
C LEU A 192 -7.17 10.94 -6.43
N GLY A 193 -6.70 11.32 -7.63
CA GLY A 193 -5.26 11.46 -7.94
C GLY A 193 -4.49 12.45 -7.08
N VAL A 194 -5.14 13.48 -6.51
CA VAL A 194 -4.50 14.45 -5.61
C VAL A 194 -4.37 13.93 -4.16
N LEU A 195 -5.16 12.93 -3.78
CA LEU A 195 -5.13 12.39 -2.40
C LEU A 195 -3.74 11.86 -1.99
N PRO A 196 -3.07 11.02 -2.78
CA PRO A 196 -1.71 10.61 -2.45
C PRO A 196 -0.71 11.78 -2.46
N GLY A 197 -0.98 12.85 -3.20
CA GLY A 197 -0.20 14.10 -3.14
C GLY A 197 -0.20 14.70 -1.74
N VAL A 198 -1.39 14.82 -1.12
CA VAL A 198 -1.55 15.32 0.25
C VAL A 198 -0.83 14.42 1.25
N LEU A 199 -1.14 13.12 1.25
CA LEU A 199 -0.57 12.18 2.24
C LEU A 199 0.94 12.00 2.07
N GLY A 200 1.46 11.95 0.84
CA GLY A 200 2.90 11.81 0.58
C GLY A 200 3.70 13.05 0.99
N THR A 201 3.13 14.26 0.85
CA THR A 201 3.78 15.47 1.39
C THR A 201 3.76 15.51 2.91
N LEU A 202 2.71 15.00 3.56
CA LEU A 202 2.68 14.81 5.00
C LEU A 202 3.70 13.75 5.46
N GLN A 203 3.92 12.67 4.69
CA GLN A 203 5.01 11.71 4.98
C GLN A 203 6.38 12.41 4.93
N ALA A 204 6.64 13.26 3.93
CA ALA A 204 7.88 14.03 3.87
C ALA A 204 8.03 14.98 5.07
N THR A 205 6.94 15.60 5.51
CA THR A 205 6.92 16.46 6.71
C THR A 205 7.30 15.67 7.96
N GLU A 206 6.69 14.50 8.19
CA GLU A 206 7.04 13.62 9.31
C GLU A 206 8.50 13.17 9.24
N ALA A 207 9.00 12.83 8.05
CA ALA A 207 10.40 12.49 7.85
C ALA A 207 11.35 13.60 8.27
N ILE A 208 11.08 14.84 7.85
CA ILE A 208 11.88 16.03 8.23
C ILE A 208 11.84 16.23 9.74
N LYS A 209 10.68 16.11 10.39
CA LYS A 209 10.54 16.22 11.84
C LYS A 209 11.37 15.17 12.57
N LEU A 210 11.31 13.91 12.13
CA LEU A 210 12.10 12.80 12.70
C LEU A 210 13.62 13.04 12.55
N ILE A 211 14.06 13.54 11.40
CA ILE A 211 15.47 13.80 11.10
C ILE A 211 16.01 14.97 11.94
N THR A 212 15.28 16.06 11.99
CA THR A 212 15.73 17.30 12.60
C THR A 212 15.47 17.36 14.10
N GLY A 213 14.42 16.69 14.56
CA GLY A 213 13.91 16.76 15.94
C GLY A 213 13.00 17.97 16.18
N ILE A 214 12.56 18.69 15.12
CA ILE A 214 11.63 19.81 15.26
C ILE A 214 10.18 19.31 15.40
N GLY A 215 9.39 19.98 16.24
CA GLY A 215 7.99 19.62 16.47
C GLY A 215 7.79 18.23 17.06
N GLU A 216 6.57 17.71 17.02
CA GLU A 216 6.20 16.41 17.54
C GLU A 216 5.77 15.47 16.39
N PRO A 217 6.46 14.32 16.19
CA PRO A 217 6.01 13.31 15.23
C PRO A 217 4.64 12.72 15.60
N LEU A 218 3.96 12.11 14.65
CA LEU A 218 2.69 11.39 14.85
C LEU A 218 2.84 10.05 15.59
N SER A 219 3.84 9.92 16.45
CA SER A 219 4.01 8.72 17.29
C SER A 219 2.89 8.64 18.32
N GLY A 220 2.15 7.52 18.35
CA GLY A 220 0.97 7.36 19.21
C GLY A 220 -0.28 8.05 18.69
N ARG A 221 -0.27 8.51 17.44
CA ARG A 221 -1.39 9.18 16.78
C ARG A 221 -1.61 8.62 15.38
N LEU A 222 -2.87 8.38 15.03
CA LEU A 222 -3.30 8.06 13.66
C LEU A 222 -4.01 9.29 13.11
N LEU A 223 -3.44 9.90 12.07
CA LEU A 223 -4.09 10.98 11.34
C LEU A 223 -4.89 10.37 10.17
N THR A 224 -6.16 10.73 10.05
CA THR A 224 -6.99 10.40 8.89
C THR A 224 -7.35 11.67 8.12
N TYR A 225 -7.51 11.53 6.81
CA TYR A 225 -7.92 12.61 5.92
C TYR A 225 -9.05 12.14 5.02
N ASP A 226 -10.15 12.87 5.02
CA ASP A 226 -11.28 12.74 4.11
C ASP A 226 -11.21 13.86 3.08
N ALA A 227 -11.00 13.51 1.80
CA ALA A 227 -10.87 14.49 0.72
C ALA A 227 -12.22 15.04 0.23
N LEU A 228 -13.34 14.37 0.52
CA LEU A 228 -14.66 14.88 0.18
C LEU A 228 -15.09 15.99 1.14
N GLU A 229 -14.82 15.81 2.43
CA GLU A 229 -15.13 16.81 3.46
C GLU A 229 -13.96 17.78 3.74
N MET A 230 -12.79 17.57 3.13
CA MET A 230 -11.55 18.31 3.42
C MET A 230 -11.20 18.30 4.91
N ARG A 231 -11.44 17.15 5.57
CA ARG A 231 -11.37 17.03 7.01
C ARG A 231 -10.21 16.15 7.45
N PHE A 232 -9.44 16.65 8.41
CA PHE A 232 -8.46 15.86 9.14
C PHE A 232 -9.02 15.48 10.50
N MET A 233 -8.82 14.22 10.89
CA MET A 233 -9.13 13.72 12.22
C MET A 233 -7.92 13.01 12.80
N GLU A 234 -7.72 13.15 14.11
CA GLU A 234 -6.63 12.52 14.83
C GLU A 234 -7.17 11.58 15.89
N PHE A 235 -6.68 10.35 15.90
CA PHE A 235 -7.01 9.33 16.89
C PHE A 235 -5.78 8.98 17.70
N ARG A 236 -5.89 8.96 19.02
CA ARG A 236 -4.84 8.44 19.89
C ARG A 236 -4.79 6.92 19.79
N VAL A 237 -3.60 6.40 19.58
CA VAL A 237 -3.33 4.97 19.47
C VAL A 237 -2.20 4.58 20.42
N THR A 238 -2.34 3.43 21.08
CA THR A 238 -1.39 2.98 22.08
C THR A 238 -0.71 1.69 21.64
N ARG A 239 0.53 1.47 22.12
CA ARG A 239 1.22 0.21 21.95
C ARG A 239 0.44 -0.92 22.64
N ARG A 240 0.17 -1.98 21.93
CA ARG A 240 -0.48 -3.17 22.50
C ARG A 240 0.56 -4.07 23.13
N ARG A 241 0.30 -4.53 24.38
CA ARG A 241 1.19 -5.45 25.08
C ARG A 241 1.26 -6.84 24.43
N ASP A 242 0.18 -7.25 23.78
CA ASP A 242 0.05 -8.50 23.04
C ASP A 242 0.40 -8.37 21.54
N CYS A 243 0.99 -7.26 21.11
CA CYS A 243 1.38 -7.08 19.72
C CYS A 243 2.42 -8.13 19.31
N ALA A 244 2.16 -8.80 18.19
CA ALA A 244 2.98 -9.91 17.71
C ALA A 244 4.44 -9.51 17.39
N VAL A 245 4.73 -8.22 17.12
CA VAL A 245 6.08 -7.78 16.73
C VAL A 245 6.70 -6.80 17.73
N CYS A 246 5.93 -5.86 18.31
CA CYS A 246 6.48 -4.89 19.26
C CYS A 246 5.97 -5.09 20.70
N GLY A 247 5.16 -6.12 20.95
CA GLY A 247 4.59 -6.41 22.28
C GLY A 247 5.60 -6.86 23.33
N ASP A 248 5.11 -7.17 24.53
CA ASP A 248 5.98 -7.58 25.65
C ASP A 248 6.59 -8.99 25.43
N THR A 249 5.89 -9.84 24.66
CA THR A 249 6.35 -11.19 24.26
C THR A 249 6.15 -11.36 22.75
N PRO A 250 7.01 -10.77 21.90
CA PRO A 250 6.82 -10.80 20.47
C PRO A 250 6.98 -12.22 19.91
N THR A 251 6.06 -12.62 19.04
CA THR A 251 6.09 -13.89 18.30
C THR A 251 6.69 -13.77 16.91
N ILE A 252 6.81 -12.55 16.41
CA ILE A 252 7.47 -12.21 15.14
C ILE A 252 8.81 -11.56 15.49
N THR A 253 9.88 -12.33 15.43
CA THR A 253 11.26 -11.92 15.76
C THR A 253 12.12 -11.75 14.52
N GLU A 254 11.63 -12.18 13.36
CA GLU A 254 12.27 -12.02 12.07
C GLU A 254 11.28 -11.54 11.02
N PRO A 255 11.71 -10.68 10.05
CA PRO A 255 10.85 -10.32 8.93
C PRO A 255 10.47 -11.58 8.15
N LYS A 256 9.18 -11.71 7.83
CA LYS A 256 8.65 -12.82 7.03
C LYS A 256 7.79 -12.27 5.91
N ASP A 257 7.94 -12.84 4.73
CA ASP A 257 6.95 -12.61 3.69
C ASP A 257 5.61 -13.13 4.20
N MET A 258 4.59 -12.28 4.14
CA MET A 258 3.26 -12.80 4.38
C MET A 258 3.00 -13.84 3.30
N GLN A 259 2.87 -15.09 3.72
CA GLN A 259 2.39 -16.13 2.82
C GLN A 259 1.07 -15.62 2.24
N ARG A 260 0.94 -15.69 0.91
CA ARG A 260 -0.41 -15.65 0.31
C ARG A 260 -1.22 -16.60 1.17
N GLN A 261 -2.28 -16.11 1.78
CA GLN A 261 -3.09 -16.96 2.67
C GLN A 261 -3.31 -18.26 1.92
N THR A 262 -2.79 -19.35 2.48
CA THR A 262 -3.16 -20.70 2.02
C THR A 262 -4.67 -20.69 1.99
N THR A 263 -5.24 -21.13 0.88
CA THR A 263 -6.71 -21.20 0.74
C THR A 263 -7.26 -21.70 2.06
N PRO A 264 -8.14 -20.94 2.73
CA PRO A 264 -8.70 -21.40 4.00
C PRO A 264 -9.23 -22.81 3.84
N GLU A 265 -8.99 -23.65 4.83
CA GLU A 265 -9.49 -25.01 4.81
C GLU A 265 -11.00 -24.97 4.54
N GLY A 266 -11.45 -25.68 3.49
CA GLY A 266 -12.85 -25.66 3.04
C GLY A 266 -13.18 -24.68 1.90
N VAL A 267 -12.30 -23.75 1.48
CA VAL A 267 -12.49 -22.98 0.26
C VAL A 267 -11.84 -23.69 -0.92
N ARG A 268 -12.59 -23.88 -1.98
CA ARG A 268 -12.10 -24.42 -3.25
C ARG A 268 -11.50 -23.28 -4.10
N ARG A 269 -10.38 -23.52 -4.75
CA ARG A 269 -9.86 -22.63 -5.82
C ARG A 269 -10.38 -23.16 -7.14
N LEU A 270 -10.84 -22.28 -7.98
CA LEU A 270 -11.32 -22.58 -9.32
C LEU A 270 -10.67 -21.64 -10.30
N THR A 271 -9.93 -22.15 -11.25
CA THR A 271 -9.36 -21.36 -12.34
C THR A 271 -10.46 -20.95 -13.33
N VAL A 272 -10.20 -19.92 -14.12
CA VAL A 272 -11.15 -19.48 -15.17
C VAL A 272 -11.37 -20.58 -16.22
N ALA A 273 -10.35 -21.38 -16.53
CA ALA A 273 -10.45 -22.50 -17.46
C ALA A 273 -11.39 -23.59 -16.90
N GLU A 274 -11.22 -23.99 -15.63
CA GLU A 274 -12.08 -24.97 -14.99
C GLU A 274 -13.54 -24.49 -14.89
N LEU A 275 -13.77 -23.22 -14.53
CA LEU A 275 -15.13 -22.66 -14.53
C LEU A 275 -15.73 -22.69 -15.93
N HIS A 276 -14.97 -22.31 -16.96
CA HIS A 276 -15.42 -22.35 -18.33
C HIS A 276 -15.82 -23.77 -18.75
N GLU A 277 -14.99 -24.77 -18.45
CA GLU A 277 -15.31 -26.18 -18.74
C GLU A 277 -16.57 -26.65 -18.02
N LEU A 278 -16.77 -26.30 -16.76
CA LEU A 278 -18.00 -26.63 -16.01
C LEU A 278 -19.25 -26.06 -16.72
N LEU A 279 -19.19 -24.78 -17.10
CA LEU A 279 -20.30 -24.11 -17.81
C LEU A 279 -20.54 -24.76 -19.19
N GLN A 280 -19.50 -25.13 -19.92
CA GLN A 280 -19.59 -25.82 -21.23
C GLN A 280 -20.25 -27.22 -21.10
N ARG A 281 -20.02 -27.91 -19.99
CA ARG A 281 -20.65 -29.20 -19.69
C ARG A 281 -22.12 -29.08 -19.26
N GLY A 282 -22.63 -27.83 -19.20
CA GLY A 282 -24.00 -27.56 -18.75
C GLY A 282 -24.19 -27.58 -17.24
N GLU A 283 -23.11 -27.66 -16.47
CA GLU A 283 -23.17 -27.49 -15.02
C GLU A 283 -23.54 -26.04 -14.69
N LYS A 284 -24.36 -25.86 -13.65
CA LYS A 284 -24.87 -24.53 -13.24
C LYS A 284 -24.46 -24.22 -11.81
N PRO A 285 -23.16 -23.96 -11.55
CA PRO A 285 -22.77 -23.49 -10.23
C PRO A 285 -23.45 -22.14 -9.95
N LEU A 286 -23.75 -21.85 -8.70
CA LEU A 286 -24.25 -20.54 -8.32
C LEU A 286 -23.07 -19.54 -8.40
N LEU A 287 -23.07 -18.66 -9.39
CA LEU A 287 -22.10 -17.60 -9.52
C LEU A 287 -22.52 -16.41 -8.65
N VAL A 288 -21.64 -15.92 -7.77
CA VAL A 288 -21.90 -14.77 -6.90
C VAL A 288 -20.83 -13.71 -7.17
N ASP A 289 -21.21 -12.63 -7.85
CA ASP A 289 -20.33 -11.50 -8.11
C ASP A 289 -20.37 -10.53 -6.93
N VAL A 290 -19.23 -10.32 -6.29
CA VAL A 290 -19.11 -9.48 -5.09
C VAL A 290 -18.50 -8.12 -5.37
N ARG A 291 -18.54 -7.66 -6.63
CA ARG A 291 -18.07 -6.33 -7.04
C ARG A 291 -19.12 -5.26 -6.73
N GLU A 292 -18.69 -4.01 -6.80
CA GLU A 292 -19.55 -2.85 -6.62
C GLU A 292 -20.51 -2.68 -7.82
N ASP A 293 -21.64 -1.95 -7.63
CA ASP A 293 -22.67 -1.74 -8.63
C ASP A 293 -22.14 -1.21 -9.97
N ALA A 294 -21.22 -0.27 -9.94
CA ALA A 294 -20.63 0.31 -11.14
C ALA A 294 -19.80 -0.71 -11.95
N GLU A 295 -19.07 -1.61 -11.26
CA GLU A 295 -18.30 -2.68 -11.89
C GLU A 295 -19.23 -3.74 -12.50
N TRP A 296 -20.31 -4.09 -11.80
CA TRP A 296 -21.33 -5.01 -12.27
C TRP A 296 -22.05 -4.47 -13.53
N ALA A 297 -22.45 -3.21 -13.50
CA ALA A 297 -23.14 -2.57 -14.62
C ALA A 297 -22.28 -2.47 -15.89
N ALA A 298 -20.96 -2.41 -15.76
CA ALA A 298 -20.05 -2.37 -16.89
C ALA A 298 -19.95 -3.70 -17.65
N GLY A 299 -20.12 -4.84 -16.92
CA GLY A 299 -20.12 -6.17 -17.50
C GLY A 299 -19.99 -7.24 -16.43
N HIS A 300 -20.70 -8.36 -16.56
CA HIS A 300 -20.73 -9.48 -15.61
C HIS A 300 -20.98 -10.80 -16.33
N LEU A 301 -20.74 -11.91 -15.64
CA LEU A 301 -21.04 -13.24 -16.19
C LEU A 301 -22.57 -13.49 -16.20
N PRO A 302 -23.11 -14.05 -17.28
CA PRO A 302 -24.54 -14.33 -17.37
C PRO A 302 -25.01 -15.25 -16.24
N GLY A 303 -26.13 -14.88 -15.61
CA GLY A 303 -26.75 -15.67 -14.54
C GLY A 303 -26.07 -15.58 -13.17
N ALA A 304 -25.08 -14.69 -13.02
CA ALA A 304 -24.48 -14.45 -11.71
C ALA A 304 -25.44 -13.65 -10.82
N LEU A 305 -25.45 -13.98 -9.54
CA LEU A 305 -26.12 -13.22 -8.48
C LEU A 305 -25.20 -12.08 -8.03
N HIS A 306 -25.71 -10.86 -8.04
CA HIS A 306 -24.94 -9.71 -7.61
C HIS A 306 -25.17 -9.41 -6.13
N ILE A 307 -24.12 -9.50 -5.33
CA ILE A 307 -24.13 -9.13 -3.91
C ILE A 307 -22.79 -8.43 -3.61
N PRO A 308 -22.73 -7.10 -3.58
CA PRO A 308 -21.51 -6.39 -3.20
C PRO A 308 -20.91 -6.90 -1.90
N LEU A 309 -19.57 -6.98 -1.81
CA LEU A 309 -18.89 -7.55 -0.65
C LEU A 309 -19.31 -6.89 0.67
N GLY A 310 -19.56 -5.58 0.65
CA GLY A 310 -20.04 -4.83 1.81
C GLY A 310 -21.44 -5.22 2.30
N GLU A 311 -22.29 -5.72 1.39
CA GLU A 311 -23.65 -6.16 1.70
C GLU A 311 -23.72 -7.66 2.02
N LEU A 312 -22.69 -8.42 1.63
CA LEU A 312 -22.69 -9.88 1.74
C LEU A 312 -23.05 -10.39 3.16
N PRO A 313 -22.55 -9.81 4.28
CA PRO A 313 -22.88 -10.29 5.61
C PRO A 313 -24.39 -10.29 5.91
N GLN A 314 -25.13 -9.30 5.36
CA GLN A 314 -26.58 -9.18 5.58
C GLN A 314 -27.41 -9.99 4.57
N ARG A 315 -26.78 -10.42 3.46
CA ARG A 315 -27.44 -11.10 2.33
C ARG A 315 -26.98 -12.55 2.12
N LEU A 316 -26.20 -13.11 3.06
CA LEU A 316 -25.74 -14.51 3.00
C LEU A 316 -26.90 -15.53 2.93
N GLN A 317 -28.09 -15.21 3.49
CA GLN A 317 -29.28 -16.03 3.39
C GLN A 317 -29.81 -16.20 1.96
N GLU A 318 -29.42 -15.35 1.01
CA GLU A 318 -29.78 -15.48 -0.40
C GLU A 318 -29.00 -16.63 -1.09
N ILE A 319 -27.92 -17.10 -0.45
CA ILE A 319 -27.07 -18.18 -0.95
C ILE A 319 -27.46 -19.49 -0.24
N PRO A 320 -28.03 -20.47 -0.96
CA PRO A 320 -28.39 -21.74 -0.35
C PRO A 320 -27.18 -22.44 0.25
N SER A 321 -27.26 -22.91 1.48
CA SER A 321 -26.15 -23.53 2.23
C SER A 321 -25.53 -24.77 1.54
N GLN A 322 -26.30 -25.46 0.73
CA GLN A 322 -25.87 -26.64 -0.04
C GLN A 322 -25.42 -26.29 -1.48
N SER A 323 -25.42 -25.02 -1.87
CA SER A 323 -25.01 -24.61 -3.20
C SER A 323 -23.50 -24.73 -3.38
N HIS A 324 -23.06 -25.12 -4.59
CA HIS A 324 -21.69 -24.95 -5.01
C HIS A 324 -21.49 -23.49 -5.49
N ALA A 325 -21.40 -22.57 -4.52
CA ALA A 325 -21.26 -21.15 -4.83
C ALA A 325 -19.84 -20.85 -5.29
N VAL A 326 -19.72 -20.20 -6.46
CA VAL A 326 -18.46 -19.66 -6.99
C VAL A 326 -18.49 -18.15 -6.83
N PHE A 327 -17.68 -17.63 -5.93
CA PHE A 327 -17.56 -16.20 -5.71
C PHE A 327 -16.59 -15.59 -6.72
N ILE A 328 -17.00 -14.45 -7.27
CA ILE A 328 -16.34 -13.78 -8.36
C ILE A 328 -16.09 -12.32 -7.97
N CYS A 329 -14.91 -11.81 -8.29
CA CYS A 329 -14.65 -10.38 -8.26
C CYS A 329 -13.72 -9.99 -9.42
N ARG A 330 -13.16 -8.80 -9.39
CA ARG A 330 -12.28 -8.32 -10.46
C ARG A 330 -11.00 -9.18 -10.60
N SER A 331 -10.32 -9.51 -9.49
CA SER A 331 -8.97 -10.14 -9.49
C SER A 331 -8.83 -11.38 -8.60
N GLY A 332 -9.90 -11.80 -7.89
CA GLY A 332 -9.89 -12.97 -7.01
C GLY A 332 -9.70 -12.67 -5.52
N GLY A 333 -9.35 -11.45 -5.13
CA GLY A 333 -9.10 -11.07 -3.73
C GLY A 333 -10.39 -10.90 -2.92
N ARG A 334 -11.31 -10.04 -3.35
CA ARG A 334 -12.62 -9.82 -2.71
C ARG A 334 -13.45 -11.10 -2.65
N SER A 335 -13.42 -11.90 -3.70
CA SER A 335 -14.13 -13.18 -3.76
C SER A 335 -13.54 -14.22 -2.80
N MET A 336 -12.24 -14.19 -2.51
CA MET A 336 -11.63 -15.00 -1.45
C MET A 336 -12.15 -14.59 -0.06
N ALA A 337 -12.25 -13.31 0.23
CA ALA A 337 -12.84 -12.81 1.47
C ALA A 337 -14.33 -13.23 1.59
N ALA A 338 -15.08 -13.15 0.50
CA ALA A 338 -16.46 -13.62 0.43
C ALA A 338 -16.57 -15.11 0.73
N CYS A 339 -15.69 -15.95 0.20
CA CYS A 339 -15.64 -17.39 0.53
C CYS A 339 -15.43 -17.63 2.03
N GLN A 340 -14.56 -16.84 2.69
CA GLN A 340 -14.35 -16.96 4.13
C GLN A 340 -15.60 -16.60 4.94
N MET A 341 -16.33 -15.55 4.53
CA MET A 341 -17.61 -15.18 5.15
C MET A 341 -18.65 -16.28 4.95
N ALA A 342 -18.72 -16.83 3.74
CA ALA A 342 -19.61 -17.94 3.38
C ALA A 342 -19.35 -19.21 4.22
N LEU A 343 -18.09 -19.58 4.42
CA LEU A 343 -17.72 -20.70 5.31
C LEU A 343 -18.18 -20.48 6.75
N ARG A 344 -17.97 -19.27 7.29
CA ARG A 344 -18.41 -18.92 8.65
C ARG A 344 -19.94 -18.98 8.79
N ALA A 345 -20.67 -18.78 7.70
CA ALA A 345 -22.13 -18.91 7.61
C ALA A 345 -22.59 -20.33 7.23
N ASN A 346 -21.70 -21.34 7.30
CA ASN A 346 -21.98 -22.74 6.97
C ASN A 346 -22.41 -22.99 5.51
N ILE A 347 -22.01 -22.13 4.57
CA ILE A 347 -22.15 -22.43 3.14
C ILE A 347 -21.08 -23.44 2.76
N ARG A 348 -21.49 -24.54 2.15
CA ARG A 348 -20.64 -25.71 1.92
C ARG A 348 -19.71 -25.51 0.74
N SER A 349 -18.40 -25.69 0.95
CA SER A 349 -17.37 -25.71 -0.08
C SER A 349 -17.45 -24.53 -1.08
N PRO A 350 -17.48 -23.26 -0.61
CA PRO A 350 -17.46 -22.12 -1.50
C PRO A 350 -16.18 -22.11 -2.35
N ALA A 351 -16.29 -21.71 -3.61
CA ALA A 351 -15.15 -21.64 -4.52
C ALA A 351 -14.81 -20.19 -4.85
N ASN A 352 -13.51 -19.88 -4.88
CA ASN A 352 -13.00 -18.60 -5.34
C ASN A 352 -12.53 -18.70 -6.79
N LEU A 353 -13.02 -17.83 -7.68
CA LEU A 353 -12.53 -17.73 -9.05
C LEU A 353 -11.15 -17.05 -9.04
N GLU A 354 -10.09 -17.83 -9.31
CA GLU A 354 -8.71 -17.32 -9.34
C GLU A 354 -8.50 -16.34 -10.50
N GLY A 355 -7.87 -15.21 -10.21
CA GLY A 355 -7.67 -14.13 -11.19
C GLY A 355 -8.94 -13.34 -11.53
N GLY A 356 -10.13 -13.79 -11.07
CA GLY A 356 -11.40 -13.09 -11.23
C GLY A 356 -11.78 -12.83 -12.68
N LEU A 357 -12.59 -11.79 -12.90
CA LEU A 357 -13.03 -11.41 -14.24
C LEU A 357 -11.92 -10.84 -15.12
N LEU A 358 -10.82 -10.33 -14.55
CA LEU A 358 -9.65 -9.95 -15.35
C LEU A 358 -9.04 -11.14 -16.08
N ALA A 359 -8.87 -12.26 -15.38
CA ALA A 359 -8.36 -13.47 -16.00
C ALA A 359 -9.38 -14.06 -17.00
N TRP A 360 -10.68 -13.99 -16.67
CA TRP A 360 -11.75 -14.42 -17.57
C TRP A 360 -11.73 -13.61 -18.88
N ALA A 361 -11.72 -12.29 -18.80
CA ALA A 361 -11.67 -11.40 -19.96
C ALA A 361 -10.38 -11.61 -20.78
N GLY A 362 -9.24 -11.87 -20.12
CA GLY A 362 -7.97 -12.08 -20.79
C GLY A 362 -7.85 -13.41 -21.53
N THR A 363 -8.64 -14.44 -21.14
CA THR A 363 -8.45 -15.81 -21.67
C THR A 363 -9.67 -16.44 -22.30
N ILE A 364 -10.89 -16.07 -21.83
CA ILE A 364 -12.14 -16.72 -22.23
C ILE A 364 -13.00 -15.80 -23.09
N ASP A 365 -13.27 -14.58 -22.60
CA ASP A 365 -14.15 -13.62 -23.28
C ASP A 365 -13.56 -12.22 -23.31
N PRO A 366 -12.77 -11.88 -24.34
CA PRO A 366 -12.17 -10.54 -24.47
C PRO A 366 -13.20 -9.41 -24.67
N SER A 367 -14.47 -9.72 -24.92
CA SER A 367 -15.52 -8.72 -25.07
C SER A 367 -16.11 -8.27 -23.73
N LEU A 368 -15.89 -9.02 -22.66
CA LEU A 368 -16.35 -8.69 -21.32
C LEU A 368 -15.62 -7.46 -20.77
N ARG A 369 -16.37 -6.39 -20.53
CA ARG A 369 -15.81 -5.18 -19.91
C ARG A 369 -15.63 -5.38 -18.42
N VAL A 370 -14.39 -5.24 -17.95
CA VAL A 370 -14.03 -5.34 -16.52
C VAL A 370 -13.44 -4.00 -16.09
N LEU A 371 -14.22 -3.23 -15.30
CA LEU A 371 -13.77 -1.98 -14.67
C LEU A 371 -12.83 -2.26 -13.51
#